data_07255989d2c773fd155aee0f98098836
#
_entry.id   07255989d2c773fd155aee0f98098836
#
_cell.length_a   1.000
_cell.length_b   1.000
_cell.length_c   1.000
_cell.angle_alpha   90.00
_cell.angle_beta   90.00
_cell.angle_gamma   90.00
#
_symmetry.space_group_name_H-M   'P 1'
#
loop_
_entity.id
_entity.type
_entity.pdbx_description
1 polymer ?
#
loop_
_entity_poly.entity_id
_entity_poly.type
_entity_poly.pdbx_seq_one_letter_code
_entity_poly.pdbx_strand_id
1 'polypeptide(L)'
;MQLQIREARKEDIPQLLSLYNEFTQTVVGSARRNQQDFRRGLGKKDNTNLVALDKQNHIVGYVRAHLEKRFNRGEFAEIIVNPKYDFEEVAKPLVERVHSIFVKKKAISIMAGSIRNPAYEKLFPELGFFEAESNGVFMYAILDVQKFLNELQPVFASRLRQLKEPNLLMQLDCEGNSIFLQKTGEKVEPLVFTNQTVDFELTLTREVLTKLLFGTEDVVESAETGRTRVETTFAPKEATHLLEALFPRKQFLIMDYW
;
A
#
# COMPACT_ATOMS: atom_id res chain seq x y z
N MET A 1 20.14 14.31 -12.09
CA MET A 1 20.75 14.42 -10.72
C MET A 1 22.00 13.53 -10.63
N GLN A 2 23.07 13.91 -9.90
CA GLN A 2 24.24 13.01 -9.70
C GLN A 2 23.98 12.15 -8.45
N LEU A 3 23.80 10.85 -8.65
CA LEU A 3 23.57 9.86 -7.60
C LEU A 3 24.81 9.01 -7.38
N GLN A 4 25.06 8.63 -6.13
CA GLN A 4 26.00 7.57 -5.79
C GLN A 4 25.22 6.30 -5.45
N ILE A 5 25.54 5.19 -6.14
CA ILE A 5 24.91 3.90 -5.87
C ILE A 5 25.92 2.96 -5.22
N ARG A 6 25.52 2.36 -4.10
CA ARG A 6 26.31 1.37 -3.37
C ARG A 6 25.44 0.29 -2.75
N GLU A 7 26.06 -0.76 -2.27
CA GLU A 7 25.38 -1.77 -1.45
C GLU A 7 24.88 -1.16 -0.13
N ALA A 8 23.70 -1.61 0.27
CA ALA A 8 23.11 -1.24 1.54
C ALA A 8 23.88 -1.87 2.71
N ARG A 9 24.07 -1.13 3.78
CA ARG A 9 24.79 -1.51 4.98
C ARG A 9 23.85 -1.57 6.18
N LYS A 10 24.27 -2.16 7.27
CA LYS A 10 23.47 -2.23 8.51
C LYS A 10 23.14 -0.85 9.07
N GLU A 11 24.03 0.09 8.90
CA GLU A 11 23.91 1.49 9.34
C GLU A 11 22.81 2.25 8.58
N ASP A 12 22.45 1.77 7.38
CA ASP A 12 21.41 2.37 6.54
C ASP A 12 20.00 2.02 6.99
N ILE A 13 19.84 0.97 7.80
CA ILE A 13 18.53 0.42 8.19
C ILE A 13 17.55 1.46 8.73
N PRO A 14 17.94 2.41 9.60
CA PRO A 14 17.00 3.44 10.05
C PRO A 14 16.44 4.29 8.91
N GLN A 15 17.26 4.69 7.94
CA GLN A 15 16.83 5.48 6.80
C GLN A 15 15.98 4.65 5.82
N LEU A 16 16.36 3.39 5.57
CA LEU A 16 15.58 2.47 4.74
C LEU A 16 14.18 2.23 5.32
N LEU A 17 14.10 2.02 6.64
CA LEU A 17 12.82 1.82 7.33
C LEU A 17 11.95 3.08 7.28
N SER A 18 12.55 4.26 7.46
CA SER A 18 11.84 5.53 7.35
C SER A 18 11.26 5.71 5.95
N LEU A 19 12.07 5.48 4.92
CA LEU A 19 11.65 5.59 3.52
C LEU A 19 10.56 4.58 3.16
N TYR A 20 10.69 3.33 3.62
CA TYR A 20 9.68 2.31 3.47
C TYR A 20 8.35 2.71 4.13
N ASN A 21 8.39 3.16 5.38
CA ASN A 21 7.20 3.54 6.12
C ASN A 21 6.51 4.77 5.52
N GLU A 22 7.27 5.75 5.01
CA GLU A 22 6.72 6.90 4.29
C GLU A 22 6.01 6.46 3.01
N PHE A 23 6.63 5.61 2.22
CA PHE A 23 6.05 5.06 1.01
C PHE A 23 4.78 4.25 1.29
N THR A 24 4.80 3.35 2.28
CA THR A 24 3.68 2.47 2.59
C THR A 24 2.45 3.17 3.16
N GLN A 25 2.57 4.42 3.61
CA GLN A 25 1.40 5.24 3.96
C GLN A 25 0.54 5.62 2.75
N THR A 26 1.11 5.59 1.56
CA THR A 26 0.42 5.96 0.31
C THR A 26 -0.23 4.78 -0.41
N VAL A 27 0.08 3.55 0.02
CA VAL A 27 -0.40 2.31 -0.61
C VAL A 27 -1.08 1.40 0.41
N VAL A 28 -1.88 0.45 -0.06
CA VAL A 28 -2.49 -0.61 0.75
C VAL A 28 -1.87 -1.97 0.40
N GLY A 29 -1.92 -2.91 1.34
CA GLY A 29 -1.41 -4.27 1.13
C GLY A 29 0.03 -4.49 1.56
N SER A 30 0.74 -3.44 1.98
CA SER A 30 2.11 -3.54 2.51
C SER A 30 2.11 -3.81 4.00
N ALA A 31 2.91 -4.76 4.45
CA ALA A 31 3.07 -5.04 5.87
C ALA A 31 3.93 -3.96 6.56
N ARG A 32 3.63 -3.68 7.83
CA ARG A 32 4.55 -2.89 8.65
C ARG A 32 5.84 -3.65 8.84
N ARG A 33 6.96 -2.98 8.62
CA ARG A 33 8.28 -3.54 8.87
C ARG A 33 8.95 -2.89 10.06
N ASN A 34 9.84 -3.63 10.66
CA ASN A 34 10.75 -3.18 11.71
C ASN A 34 12.21 -3.34 11.25
N GLN A 35 13.15 -2.89 12.05
CA GLN A 35 14.58 -2.99 11.71
C GLN A 35 15.06 -4.43 11.51
N GLN A 36 14.45 -5.41 12.20
CA GLN A 36 14.84 -6.82 12.08
C GLN A 36 14.50 -7.39 10.71
N ASP A 37 13.39 -6.94 10.10
CA ASP A 37 12.99 -7.37 8.76
C ASP A 37 14.01 -6.94 7.71
N PHE A 38 14.53 -5.72 7.82
CA PHE A 38 15.64 -5.27 6.96
C PHE A 38 16.93 -6.05 7.25
N ARG A 39 17.26 -6.29 8.52
CA ARG A 39 18.48 -7.05 8.89
C ARG A 39 18.50 -8.45 8.31
N ARG A 40 17.36 -9.14 8.26
CA ARG A 40 17.26 -10.51 7.71
C ARG A 40 17.60 -10.57 6.23
N GLY A 41 17.33 -9.52 5.46
CA GLY A 41 17.63 -9.45 4.03
C GLY A 41 19.04 -9.00 3.68
N LEU A 42 19.68 -8.21 4.56
CA LEU A 42 21.01 -7.67 4.32
C LEU A 42 22.09 -8.73 4.52
N GLY A 43 23.07 -8.76 3.61
CA GLY A 43 24.23 -9.65 3.73
C GLY A 43 24.00 -11.10 3.33
N LYS A 44 22.80 -11.50 2.89
CA LYS A 44 22.60 -12.81 2.29
C LYS A 44 23.25 -12.84 0.90
N LYS A 45 23.97 -13.93 0.60
CA LYS A 45 24.78 -14.08 -0.64
C LYS A 45 23.98 -13.91 -1.92
N ASP A 46 22.71 -14.29 -1.90
CA ASP A 46 21.86 -14.28 -3.08
C ASP A 46 21.06 -12.98 -3.20
N ASN A 47 21.01 -12.19 -2.15
CA ASN A 47 20.36 -10.89 -2.14
C ASN A 47 21.28 -9.80 -2.72
N THR A 48 20.65 -8.86 -3.39
CA THR A 48 21.26 -7.63 -3.89
C THR A 48 20.44 -6.48 -3.36
N ASN A 49 20.99 -5.73 -2.41
CA ASN A 49 20.33 -4.59 -1.80
C ASN A 49 21.20 -3.35 -2.10
N LEU A 50 20.68 -2.43 -2.89
CA LEU A 50 21.39 -1.21 -3.26
C LEU A 50 20.64 0.01 -2.76
N VAL A 51 21.40 1.05 -2.44
CA VAL A 51 20.89 2.39 -2.10
C VAL A 51 21.41 3.42 -3.08
N ALA A 52 20.57 4.39 -3.40
CA ALA A 52 20.93 5.60 -4.12
C ALA A 52 21.05 6.75 -3.12
N LEU A 53 22.17 7.45 -3.16
CA LEU A 53 22.49 8.57 -2.28
C LEU A 53 22.56 9.87 -3.08
N ASP A 54 22.03 10.93 -2.51
CA ASP A 54 22.24 12.30 -3.02
C ASP A 54 23.64 12.84 -2.68
N LYS A 55 23.91 14.08 -3.07
CA LYS A 55 25.20 14.75 -2.79
C LYS A 55 25.48 14.98 -1.31
N GLN A 56 24.46 14.92 -0.46
CA GLN A 56 24.53 15.07 1.00
C GLN A 56 24.63 13.71 1.72
N ASN A 57 24.76 12.61 0.99
CA ASN A 57 24.75 11.24 1.49
C ASN A 57 23.42 10.79 2.14
N HIS A 58 22.30 11.41 1.80
CA HIS A 58 20.99 10.92 2.20
C HIS A 58 20.52 9.84 1.24
N ILE A 59 19.89 8.79 1.77
CA ILE A 59 19.27 7.76 0.95
C ILE A 59 17.98 8.31 0.34
N VAL A 60 17.98 8.44 -0.99
CA VAL A 60 16.84 8.94 -1.77
C VAL A 60 16.04 7.83 -2.45
N GLY A 61 16.59 6.62 -2.48
CA GLY A 61 15.91 5.43 -2.97
C GLY A 61 16.71 4.18 -2.72
N TYR A 62 16.05 3.04 -2.83
CA TYR A 62 16.70 1.75 -2.72
C TYR A 62 16.02 0.69 -3.58
N VAL A 63 16.75 -0.37 -3.86
CA VAL A 63 16.25 -1.58 -4.50
C VAL A 63 16.64 -2.79 -3.69
N ARG A 64 15.69 -3.74 -3.56
CA ARG A 64 15.94 -5.09 -3.06
C ARG A 64 15.67 -6.08 -4.17
N ALA A 65 16.62 -6.95 -4.41
CA ALA A 65 16.53 -7.99 -5.41
C ALA A 65 17.23 -9.25 -4.92
N HIS A 66 16.92 -10.39 -5.50
CA HIS A 66 17.58 -11.65 -5.16
C HIS A 66 17.76 -12.54 -6.38
N LEU A 67 18.69 -13.49 -6.29
CA LEU A 67 18.88 -14.53 -7.29
C LEU A 67 18.20 -15.81 -6.81
N GLU A 68 17.10 -16.19 -7.48
CA GLU A 68 16.43 -17.47 -7.28
C GLU A 68 17.27 -18.58 -7.95
N LYS A 69 18.01 -19.32 -7.15
CA LYS A 69 18.98 -20.32 -7.62
C LYS A 69 18.35 -21.47 -8.37
N ARG A 70 17.16 -21.91 -7.96
CA ARG A 70 16.48 -23.05 -8.59
C ARG A 70 16.24 -22.82 -10.08
N PHE A 71 15.92 -21.58 -10.44
CA PHE A 71 15.62 -21.18 -11.81
C PHE A 71 16.73 -20.32 -12.43
N ASN A 72 17.80 -20.06 -11.70
CA ASN A 72 18.85 -19.13 -12.09
C ASN A 72 18.29 -17.79 -12.61
N ARG A 73 17.29 -17.27 -11.90
CA ARG A 73 16.52 -16.10 -12.27
C ARG A 73 16.76 -14.98 -11.26
N GLY A 74 17.06 -13.78 -11.75
CA GLY A 74 17.08 -12.58 -10.93
C GLY A 74 15.65 -12.07 -10.69
N GLU A 75 15.34 -11.64 -9.47
CA GLU A 75 14.03 -11.11 -9.12
C GLU A 75 14.16 -9.78 -8.41
N PHE A 76 13.45 -8.76 -8.91
CA PHE A 76 13.26 -7.51 -8.20
C PHE A 76 12.14 -7.67 -7.18
N ALA A 77 12.48 -7.51 -5.93
CA ALA A 77 11.55 -7.62 -4.82
C ALA A 77 10.82 -6.31 -4.51
N GLU A 78 11.56 -5.23 -4.48
CA GLU A 78 11.01 -3.89 -4.28
C GLU A 78 11.97 -2.82 -4.74
N ILE A 79 11.40 -1.70 -5.20
CA ILE A 79 12.12 -0.47 -5.51
C ILE A 79 11.34 0.63 -4.82
N ILE A 80 11.98 1.40 -3.97
CA ILE A 80 11.35 2.54 -3.30
C ILE A 80 12.19 3.78 -3.53
N VAL A 81 11.52 4.85 -3.94
CA VAL A 81 12.10 6.16 -4.14
C VAL A 81 11.38 7.15 -3.24
N ASN A 82 12.11 8.04 -2.62
CA ASN A 82 11.56 9.13 -1.84
C ASN A 82 10.69 10.01 -2.75
N PRO A 83 9.42 10.28 -2.40
CA PRO A 83 8.47 10.99 -3.26
C PRO A 83 8.87 12.45 -3.59
N LYS A 84 9.88 13.00 -2.91
CA LYS A 84 10.45 14.31 -3.23
C LYS A 84 11.36 14.31 -4.47
N TYR A 85 11.71 13.12 -4.98
CA TYR A 85 12.59 12.95 -6.12
C TYR A 85 11.83 12.33 -7.30
N ASP A 86 12.29 12.62 -8.51
CA ASP A 86 11.75 11.94 -9.69
C ASP A 86 12.05 10.45 -9.62
N PHE A 87 10.99 9.63 -9.79
CA PHE A 87 11.08 8.18 -9.63
C PHE A 87 12.06 7.58 -10.65
N GLU A 88 11.95 8.00 -11.91
CA GLU A 88 12.75 7.43 -12.99
C GLU A 88 14.22 7.79 -12.86
N GLU A 89 14.53 9.03 -12.50
CA GLU A 89 15.91 9.46 -12.28
C GLU A 89 16.64 8.65 -11.19
N VAL A 90 15.90 8.19 -10.16
CA VAL A 90 16.48 7.42 -9.05
C VAL A 90 16.40 5.91 -9.30
N ALA A 91 15.27 5.41 -9.78
CA ALA A 91 15.05 3.97 -9.96
C ALA A 91 15.84 3.38 -11.12
N LYS A 92 15.93 4.08 -12.26
CA LYS A 92 16.62 3.59 -13.46
C LYS A 92 18.07 3.16 -13.18
N PRO A 93 18.96 4.00 -12.61
CA PRO A 93 20.31 3.58 -12.34
C PRO A 93 20.42 2.49 -11.27
N LEU A 94 19.47 2.38 -10.33
CA LEU A 94 19.41 1.26 -9.39
C LEU A 94 19.09 -0.06 -10.12
N VAL A 95 18.08 -0.05 -11.00
CA VAL A 95 17.69 -1.23 -11.81
C VAL A 95 18.82 -1.66 -12.74
N GLU A 96 19.45 -0.73 -13.46
CA GLU A 96 20.59 -1.00 -14.34
C GLU A 96 21.77 -1.63 -13.57
N ARG A 97 22.02 -1.17 -12.35
CA ARG A 97 23.07 -1.73 -11.50
C ARG A 97 22.74 -3.15 -11.05
N VAL A 98 21.50 -3.43 -10.64
CA VAL A 98 21.04 -4.79 -10.30
C VAL A 98 21.12 -5.70 -11.52
N HIS A 99 20.64 -5.24 -12.67
CA HIS A 99 20.74 -5.96 -13.94
C HIS A 99 22.20 -6.37 -14.22
N SER A 100 23.13 -5.43 -14.14
CA SER A 100 24.57 -5.71 -14.35
C SER A 100 25.11 -6.76 -13.38
N ILE A 101 24.65 -6.77 -12.11
CA ILE A 101 25.04 -7.77 -11.12
C ILE A 101 24.50 -9.16 -11.51
N PHE A 102 23.23 -9.24 -11.94
CA PHE A 102 22.63 -10.52 -12.32
C PHE A 102 23.23 -11.09 -13.60
N VAL A 103 23.57 -10.26 -14.58
CA VAL A 103 24.31 -10.69 -15.76
C VAL A 103 25.68 -11.28 -15.38
N LYS A 104 26.41 -10.64 -14.47
CA LYS A 104 27.68 -11.18 -13.93
C LYS A 104 27.51 -12.50 -13.20
N LYS A 105 26.37 -12.67 -12.49
CA LYS A 105 25.99 -13.93 -11.82
C LYS A 105 25.42 -14.97 -12.77
N LYS A 106 25.40 -14.69 -14.09
CA LYS A 106 24.89 -15.57 -15.17
C LYS A 106 23.41 -15.94 -15.00
N ALA A 107 22.60 -15.02 -14.47
CA ALA A 107 21.15 -15.22 -14.46
C ALA A 107 20.64 -15.35 -15.93
N ILE A 108 19.77 -16.33 -16.17
CA ILE A 108 19.20 -16.60 -17.49
C ILE A 108 17.98 -15.75 -17.80
N SER A 109 17.34 -15.19 -16.77
CA SER A 109 16.23 -14.25 -16.89
C SER A 109 16.19 -13.32 -15.68
N ILE A 110 15.51 -12.21 -15.84
CA ILE A 110 15.25 -11.26 -14.75
C ILE A 110 13.76 -10.96 -14.75
N MET A 111 13.14 -11.06 -13.58
CA MET A 111 11.73 -10.78 -13.36
C MET A 111 11.58 -9.58 -12.42
N ALA A 112 10.68 -8.69 -12.76
CA ALA A 112 10.18 -7.70 -11.85
C ALA A 112 8.74 -8.09 -11.50
N GLY A 113 8.45 -8.30 -10.24
CA GLY A 113 7.08 -8.54 -9.79
C GLY A 113 6.23 -7.33 -10.19
N SER A 114 5.14 -7.59 -10.90
CA SER A 114 4.26 -6.54 -11.38
C SER A 114 3.55 -5.87 -10.21
N ILE A 115 4.10 -4.75 -9.83
CA ILE A 115 3.36 -3.76 -9.07
C ILE A 115 2.67 -2.91 -10.12
N ARG A 116 1.36 -2.92 -10.19
CA ARG A 116 0.60 -1.98 -11.02
C ARG A 116 0.82 -0.55 -10.51
N ASN A 117 1.97 -0.02 -10.84
CA ASN A 117 2.36 1.35 -10.56
C ASN A 117 2.75 1.99 -11.89
N PRO A 118 2.09 3.07 -12.33
CA PRO A 118 2.40 3.73 -13.59
C PRO A 118 3.89 4.05 -13.78
N ALA A 119 4.61 4.33 -12.69
CA ALA A 119 6.05 4.59 -12.75
C ALA A 119 6.86 3.34 -13.13
N TYR A 120 6.44 2.13 -12.68
CA TYR A 120 7.09 0.89 -13.07
C TYR A 120 6.68 0.46 -14.48
N GLU A 121 5.40 0.64 -14.83
CA GLU A 121 4.87 0.34 -16.17
C GLU A 121 5.60 1.13 -17.26
N LYS A 122 6.10 2.32 -16.94
CA LYS A 122 6.94 3.11 -17.84
C LYS A 122 8.41 2.67 -17.82
N LEU A 123 9.01 2.55 -16.63
CA LEU A 123 10.43 2.29 -16.45
C LEU A 123 10.89 0.94 -17.04
N PHE A 124 10.17 -0.13 -16.75
CA PHE A 124 10.62 -1.47 -17.12
C PHE A 124 10.63 -1.72 -18.64
N PRO A 125 9.61 -1.32 -19.44
CA PRO A 125 9.67 -1.41 -20.90
C PRO A 125 10.85 -0.63 -21.52
N GLU A 126 11.18 0.55 -20.98
CA GLU A 126 12.35 1.33 -21.44
C GLU A 126 13.68 0.60 -21.19
N LEU A 127 13.72 -0.27 -20.19
CA LEU A 127 14.89 -1.10 -19.88
C LEU A 127 14.87 -2.48 -20.58
N GLY A 128 13.94 -2.69 -21.51
CA GLY A 128 13.85 -3.92 -22.31
C GLY A 128 13.08 -5.06 -21.62
N PHE A 129 12.35 -4.77 -20.56
CA PHE A 129 11.43 -5.74 -19.98
C PHE A 129 10.13 -5.77 -20.80
N PHE A 130 9.54 -6.93 -20.91
CA PHE A 130 8.22 -7.10 -21.51
C PHE A 130 7.25 -7.68 -20.47
N GLU A 131 6.00 -7.32 -20.59
CA GLU A 131 4.96 -7.86 -19.74
C GLU A 131 4.75 -9.34 -20.07
N ALA A 132 4.87 -10.19 -19.05
CA ALA A 132 4.51 -11.59 -19.14
C ALA A 132 3.23 -11.81 -18.35
N GLU A 133 2.28 -12.56 -18.89
CA GLU A 133 1.08 -12.94 -18.16
C GLU A 133 1.47 -13.66 -16.86
N SER A 134 1.04 -13.10 -15.74
CA SER A 134 1.21 -13.73 -14.42
C SER A 134 -0.03 -14.55 -14.11
N ASN A 135 0.13 -15.84 -13.93
CA ASN A 135 -0.94 -16.73 -13.41
C ASN A 135 -1.08 -16.65 -11.89
N GLY A 136 -0.38 -15.73 -11.24
CA GLY A 136 -0.45 -15.52 -9.80
C GLY A 136 -1.69 -14.70 -9.43
N VAL A 137 -2.65 -15.34 -8.76
CA VAL A 137 -3.79 -14.65 -8.16
C VAL A 137 -3.58 -14.58 -6.65
N PHE A 138 -3.56 -13.37 -6.10
CA PHE A 138 -3.61 -13.19 -4.66
C PHE A 138 -5.06 -13.07 -4.23
N MET A 139 -5.45 -13.91 -3.27
CA MET A 139 -6.76 -13.87 -2.67
C MET A 139 -6.65 -13.41 -1.23
N TYR A 140 -7.49 -12.44 -0.86
CA TYR A 140 -7.61 -11.94 0.50
C TYR A 140 -9.03 -12.20 0.99
N ALA A 141 -9.14 -12.58 2.26
CA ALA A 141 -10.42 -12.73 2.92
C ALA A 141 -10.33 -12.23 4.36
N ILE A 142 -11.33 -11.48 4.77
CA ILE A 142 -11.51 -11.12 6.17
C ILE A 142 -12.12 -12.37 6.86
N LEU A 143 -11.40 -12.95 7.82
CA LEU A 143 -11.85 -14.16 8.50
C LEU A 143 -12.78 -13.86 9.67
N ASP A 144 -12.41 -12.86 10.47
CA ASP A 144 -13.19 -12.38 11.63
C ASP A 144 -13.60 -10.93 11.39
N VAL A 145 -14.83 -10.73 10.94
CA VAL A 145 -15.34 -9.40 10.55
C VAL A 145 -15.41 -8.47 11.75
N GLN A 146 -15.93 -8.92 12.89
CA GLN A 146 -16.09 -8.04 14.06
C GLN A 146 -14.74 -7.58 14.61
N LYS A 147 -13.79 -8.51 14.75
CA LYS A 147 -12.43 -8.16 15.17
C LYS A 147 -11.77 -7.20 14.20
N PHE A 148 -11.90 -7.45 12.91
CA PHE A 148 -11.32 -6.62 11.87
C PHE A 148 -11.91 -5.21 11.85
N LEU A 149 -13.23 -5.07 11.96
CA LEU A 149 -13.91 -3.78 12.07
C LEU A 149 -13.44 -3.00 13.31
N ASN A 150 -13.29 -3.68 14.45
CA ASN A 150 -12.78 -3.06 15.66
C ASN A 150 -11.35 -2.51 15.48
N GLU A 151 -10.48 -3.24 14.77
CA GLU A 151 -9.13 -2.78 14.46
C GLU A 151 -9.10 -1.62 13.44
N LEU A 152 -10.13 -1.50 12.60
CA LEU A 152 -10.26 -0.38 11.65
C LEU A 152 -10.85 0.90 12.26
N GLN A 153 -11.52 0.82 13.42
CA GLN A 153 -12.12 2.00 14.05
C GLN A 153 -11.16 3.21 14.15
N PRO A 154 -9.89 3.08 14.59
CA PRO A 154 -8.97 4.21 14.65
C PRO A 154 -8.68 4.83 13.28
N VAL A 155 -8.70 4.02 12.20
CA VAL A 155 -8.48 4.47 10.83
C VAL A 155 -9.67 5.30 10.36
N PHE A 156 -10.89 4.79 10.52
CA PHE A 156 -12.10 5.52 10.19
C PHE A 156 -12.26 6.78 11.04
N ALA A 157 -11.99 6.70 12.34
CA ALA A 157 -12.00 7.87 13.21
C ALA A 157 -11.03 8.95 12.73
N SER A 158 -9.82 8.58 12.31
CA SER A 158 -8.85 9.53 11.76
C SER A 158 -9.34 10.19 10.47
N ARG A 159 -10.01 9.43 9.59
CA ARG A 159 -10.57 9.94 8.34
C ARG A 159 -11.75 10.88 8.59
N LEU A 160 -12.65 10.51 9.49
CA LEU A 160 -13.80 11.34 9.87
C LEU A 160 -13.40 12.69 10.51
N ARG A 161 -12.29 12.76 11.25
CA ARG A 161 -11.79 14.03 11.81
C ARG A 161 -11.46 15.07 10.76
N GLN A 162 -11.10 14.62 9.55
CA GLN A 162 -10.72 15.52 8.44
C GLN A 162 -11.94 16.12 7.73
N LEU A 163 -13.13 15.60 7.99
CA LEU A 163 -14.37 16.10 7.41
C LEU A 163 -14.83 17.40 8.10
N LYS A 164 -15.51 18.25 7.33
CA LYS A 164 -16.01 19.55 7.82
C LYS A 164 -17.29 19.43 8.68
N GLU A 165 -18.04 18.37 8.50
CA GLU A 165 -19.27 18.10 9.23
C GLU A 165 -18.98 18.04 10.73
N PRO A 166 -19.59 18.92 11.56
CA PRO A 166 -19.24 19.02 12.97
C PRO A 166 -19.72 17.83 13.80
N ASN A 167 -20.89 17.30 13.47
CA ASN A 167 -21.51 16.19 14.19
C ASN A 167 -21.99 15.13 13.19
N LEU A 168 -21.72 13.87 13.52
CA LEU A 168 -22.08 12.73 12.69
C LEU A 168 -22.14 11.48 13.57
N LEU A 169 -23.24 10.74 13.54
CA LEU A 169 -23.32 9.39 14.04
C LEU A 169 -23.33 8.42 12.86
N MET A 170 -22.27 7.65 12.72
CA MET A 170 -22.07 6.71 11.64
C MET A 170 -22.16 5.26 12.13
N GLN A 171 -22.84 4.42 11.37
CA GLN A 171 -22.80 2.96 11.48
C GLN A 171 -22.17 2.36 10.23
N LEU A 172 -21.28 1.41 10.42
CA LEU A 172 -20.82 0.52 9.36
C LEU A 172 -21.20 -0.91 9.76
N ASP A 173 -22.04 -1.54 8.96
CA ASP A 173 -22.44 -2.92 9.11
C ASP A 173 -21.83 -3.79 8.00
N CYS A 174 -21.26 -4.90 8.41
CA CYS A 174 -20.76 -5.92 7.49
C CYS A 174 -21.29 -7.29 7.93
N GLU A 175 -22.29 -7.77 7.21
CA GLU A 175 -22.89 -9.09 7.46
C GLU A 175 -23.38 -9.25 8.92
N GLY A 176 -24.03 -8.22 9.48
CA GLY A 176 -24.54 -8.21 10.85
C GLY A 176 -23.49 -7.90 11.93
N ASN A 177 -22.27 -7.57 11.55
CA ASN A 177 -21.24 -7.09 12.46
C ASN A 177 -21.11 -5.59 12.29
N SER A 178 -21.43 -4.82 13.33
CA SER A 178 -21.47 -3.36 13.25
C SER A 178 -20.43 -2.69 14.13
N ILE A 179 -19.93 -1.55 13.66
CA ILE A 179 -19.27 -0.54 14.47
C ILE A 179 -19.99 0.78 14.36
N PHE A 180 -19.96 1.54 15.46
CA PHE A 180 -20.54 2.87 15.53
C PHE A 180 -19.45 3.89 15.87
N LEU A 181 -19.42 5.00 15.15
CA LEU A 181 -18.52 6.11 15.39
C LEU A 181 -19.28 7.40 15.51
N GLN A 182 -19.07 8.10 16.62
CA GLN A 182 -19.66 9.42 16.84
C GLN A 182 -18.59 10.49 16.70
N LYS A 183 -18.85 11.42 15.79
CA LYS A 183 -18.08 12.64 15.64
C LYS A 183 -18.79 13.80 16.31
N THR A 184 -18.08 14.56 17.15
CA THR A 184 -18.55 15.79 17.76
C THR A 184 -17.42 16.83 17.63
N GLY A 185 -17.57 17.76 16.69
CA GLY A 185 -16.50 18.65 16.30
C GLY A 185 -15.27 17.88 15.78
N GLU A 186 -14.11 18.07 16.40
CA GLU A 186 -12.87 17.36 16.03
C GLU A 186 -12.72 15.99 16.73
N LYS A 187 -13.57 15.68 17.70
CA LYS A 187 -13.51 14.44 18.46
C LYS A 187 -14.31 13.35 17.74
N VAL A 188 -13.68 12.18 17.56
CA VAL A 188 -14.35 10.98 17.03
C VAL A 188 -14.10 9.84 17.99
N GLU A 189 -15.18 9.24 18.50
CA GLU A 189 -15.16 8.16 19.47
C GLU A 189 -15.97 6.96 18.99
N PRO A 190 -15.51 5.74 19.26
CA PRO A 190 -16.31 4.55 19.04
C PRO A 190 -17.42 4.46 20.09
N LEU A 191 -18.61 4.02 19.68
CA LEU A 191 -19.69 3.65 20.57
C LEU A 191 -19.90 2.14 20.55
N VAL A 192 -20.26 1.56 21.69
CA VAL A 192 -20.52 0.12 21.78
C VAL A 192 -21.86 -0.21 21.11
N PHE A 193 -22.86 0.60 21.34
CA PHE A 193 -24.19 0.48 20.78
C PHE A 193 -24.95 1.81 20.96
N THR A 194 -25.92 2.08 20.09
CA THR A 194 -26.75 3.28 20.21
C THR A 194 -28.20 2.97 19.83
N ASN A 195 -29.14 3.59 20.57
CA ASN A 195 -30.55 3.65 20.19
C ASN A 195 -30.90 4.96 19.46
N GLN A 196 -29.90 5.77 19.15
CA GLN A 196 -30.08 7.03 18.45
C GLN A 196 -30.26 6.77 16.93
N THR A 197 -30.94 7.66 16.26
CA THR A 197 -31.01 7.65 14.80
C THR A 197 -29.60 7.91 14.24
N VAL A 198 -29.16 7.02 13.37
CA VAL A 198 -27.87 7.11 12.71
C VAL A 198 -27.99 8.10 11.54
N ASP A 199 -27.04 9.03 11.43
CA ASP A 199 -27.02 10.01 10.34
C ASP A 199 -26.50 9.42 9.02
N PHE A 200 -25.63 8.41 9.13
CA PHE A 200 -25.03 7.72 8.00
C PHE A 200 -24.84 6.24 8.30
N GLU A 201 -25.55 5.40 7.57
CA GLU A 201 -25.46 3.94 7.66
C GLU A 201 -24.88 3.36 6.37
N LEU A 202 -23.87 2.52 6.51
CA LEU A 202 -23.23 1.81 5.41
C LEU A 202 -23.34 0.32 5.66
N THR A 203 -24.10 -0.39 4.80
CA THR A 203 -24.23 -1.83 4.85
C THR A 203 -23.58 -2.47 3.63
N LEU A 204 -22.72 -3.46 3.85
CA LEU A 204 -21.95 -4.11 2.80
C LEU A 204 -21.61 -5.57 3.15
N THR A 205 -21.23 -6.34 2.15
CA THR A 205 -20.74 -7.70 2.36
C THR A 205 -19.24 -7.70 2.67
N ARG A 206 -18.73 -8.80 3.23
CA ARG A 206 -17.32 -9.04 3.48
C ARG A 206 -16.47 -8.93 2.20
N GLU A 207 -17.00 -9.41 1.08
CA GLU A 207 -16.34 -9.30 -0.21
C GLU A 207 -16.15 -7.84 -0.62
N VAL A 208 -17.21 -7.04 -0.55
CA VAL A 208 -17.20 -5.63 -0.90
C VAL A 208 -16.27 -4.86 0.05
N LEU A 209 -16.37 -5.09 1.36
CA LEU A 209 -15.46 -4.48 2.35
C LEU A 209 -13.99 -4.76 2.01
N THR A 210 -13.67 -6.01 1.68
CA THR A 210 -12.32 -6.39 1.28
C THR A 210 -11.87 -5.61 0.04
N LYS A 211 -12.67 -5.58 -1.01
CA LYS A 211 -12.37 -4.87 -2.27
C LYS A 211 -12.17 -3.37 -2.07
N LEU A 212 -13.02 -2.73 -1.28
CA LEU A 212 -12.92 -1.30 -0.96
C LEU A 212 -11.65 -0.97 -0.18
N LEU A 213 -11.31 -1.79 0.80
CA LEU A 213 -10.10 -1.58 1.62
C LEU A 213 -8.82 -1.79 0.83
N PHE A 214 -8.83 -2.70 -0.14
CA PHE A 214 -7.69 -2.95 -1.03
C PHE A 214 -7.68 -2.05 -2.28
N GLY A 215 -8.68 -1.16 -2.43
CA GLY A 215 -8.74 -0.20 -3.54
C GLY A 215 -9.00 -0.85 -4.91
N THR A 216 -9.48 -2.10 -4.93
CA THR A 216 -9.85 -2.82 -6.15
C THR A 216 -11.29 -2.54 -6.59
N GLU A 217 -12.04 -1.84 -5.78
CA GLU A 217 -13.40 -1.38 -6.04
C GLU A 217 -13.55 0.07 -5.62
N ASP A 218 -14.33 0.85 -6.37
CA ASP A 218 -14.68 2.21 -6.03
C ASP A 218 -15.95 2.21 -5.17
N VAL A 219 -15.94 2.97 -4.07
CA VAL A 219 -17.06 2.96 -3.10
C VAL A 219 -18.31 3.65 -3.66
N VAL A 220 -18.13 4.69 -4.47
CA VAL A 220 -19.27 5.40 -5.09
C VAL A 220 -19.93 4.51 -6.13
N GLU A 221 -19.13 3.89 -7.01
CA GLU A 221 -19.60 2.91 -7.98
C GLU A 221 -20.29 1.72 -7.30
N SER A 222 -19.72 1.24 -6.18
CA SER A 222 -20.32 0.15 -5.39
C SER A 222 -21.68 0.53 -4.82
N ALA A 223 -21.84 1.77 -4.37
CA ALA A 223 -23.13 2.29 -3.89
C ALA A 223 -24.14 2.47 -5.04
N GLU A 224 -23.72 3.04 -6.18
CA GLU A 224 -24.58 3.22 -7.36
C GLU A 224 -25.06 1.90 -7.96
N THR A 225 -24.23 0.85 -7.91
CA THR A 225 -24.57 -0.49 -8.39
C THR A 225 -25.31 -1.36 -7.35
N GLY A 226 -25.58 -0.82 -6.15
CA GLY A 226 -26.31 -1.49 -5.08
C GLY A 226 -25.53 -2.60 -4.36
N ARG A 227 -24.22 -2.70 -4.58
CA ARG A 227 -23.37 -3.64 -3.83
C ARG A 227 -23.06 -3.15 -2.42
N THR A 228 -23.10 -1.83 -2.24
CA THR A 228 -23.06 -1.15 -0.95
C THR A 228 -24.37 -0.40 -0.76
N ARG A 229 -25.08 -0.67 0.33
CA ARG A 229 -26.29 0.09 0.69
C ARG A 229 -25.89 1.27 1.55
N VAL A 230 -26.36 2.45 1.18
CA VAL A 230 -26.12 3.69 1.91
C VAL A 230 -27.48 4.25 2.33
N GLU A 231 -27.68 4.43 3.62
CA GLU A 231 -28.83 5.16 4.18
C GLU A 231 -28.29 6.39 4.90
N THR A 232 -28.82 7.57 4.58
CA THR A 232 -28.29 8.80 5.12
C THR A 232 -29.29 9.93 5.16
N THR A 233 -29.13 10.82 6.13
CA THR A 233 -29.86 12.10 6.22
C THR A 233 -29.16 13.22 5.45
N PHE A 234 -27.94 12.99 4.95
CA PHE A 234 -27.16 13.97 4.20
C PHE A 234 -27.63 14.10 2.75
N ALA A 235 -27.36 15.27 2.16
CA ALA A 235 -27.53 15.47 0.72
C ALA A 235 -26.59 14.54 -0.08
N PRO A 236 -26.96 14.15 -1.31
CA PRO A 236 -26.19 13.18 -2.11
C PRO A 236 -24.71 13.54 -2.26
N LYS A 237 -24.39 14.82 -2.46
CA LYS A 237 -23.00 15.28 -2.59
C LYS A 237 -22.19 15.12 -1.31
N GLU A 238 -22.80 15.37 -0.17
CA GLU A 238 -22.16 15.19 1.15
C GLU A 238 -21.96 13.71 1.46
N ALA A 239 -22.94 12.88 1.12
CA ALA A 239 -22.84 11.42 1.26
C ALA A 239 -21.70 10.85 0.40
N THR A 240 -21.57 11.29 -0.85
CA THR A 240 -20.45 10.90 -1.73
C THR A 240 -19.10 11.30 -1.12
N HIS A 241 -18.98 12.53 -0.64
CA HIS A 241 -17.75 13.00 -0.01
C HIS A 241 -17.38 12.19 1.24
N LEU A 242 -18.38 11.79 2.03
CA LEU A 242 -18.20 10.93 3.20
C LEU A 242 -17.71 9.54 2.81
N LEU A 243 -18.29 8.93 1.77
CA LEU A 243 -17.86 7.63 1.24
C LEU A 243 -16.40 7.67 0.77
N GLU A 244 -16.04 8.65 -0.04
CA GLU A 244 -14.67 8.82 -0.54
C GLU A 244 -13.67 9.05 0.59
N ALA A 245 -14.05 9.78 1.63
CA ALA A 245 -13.22 9.99 2.80
C ALA A 245 -13.01 8.69 3.60
N LEU A 246 -14.06 7.88 3.75
CA LEU A 246 -13.99 6.59 4.48
C LEU A 246 -13.19 5.54 3.70
N PHE A 247 -13.37 5.49 2.38
CA PHE A 247 -12.71 4.52 1.50
C PHE A 247 -11.95 5.23 0.36
N PRO A 248 -10.90 5.99 0.68
CA PRO A 248 -10.12 6.68 -0.34
C PRO A 248 -9.50 5.65 -1.29
N ARG A 249 -9.62 5.89 -2.58
CA ARG A 249 -8.98 5.05 -3.60
C ARG A 249 -7.47 5.13 -3.45
N LYS A 250 -6.88 4.04 -3.01
CA LYS A 250 -5.43 3.91 -2.85
C LYS A 250 -4.91 2.80 -3.74
N GLN A 251 -3.71 2.99 -4.22
CA GLN A 251 -3.03 1.94 -4.97
C GLN A 251 -2.77 0.74 -4.05
N PHE A 252 -3.22 -0.44 -4.48
CA PHE A 252 -2.92 -1.69 -3.81
C PHE A 252 -1.55 -2.20 -4.24
N LEU A 253 -0.71 -2.49 -3.26
CA LEU A 253 0.65 -2.94 -3.50
C LEU A 253 1.05 -4.01 -2.50
N ILE A 254 1.29 -5.22 -2.98
CA ILE A 254 1.91 -6.28 -2.17
C ILE A 254 3.41 -6.24 -2.38
N MET A 255 4.14 -5.97 -1.31
CA MET A 255 5.60 -5.93 -1.32
C MET A 255 6.23 -7.08 -0.52
N ASP A 256 5.42 -7.92 0.12
CA ASP A 256 5.89 -8.94 1.04
C ASP A 256 5.64 -10.35 0.50
N TYR A 257 6.53 -10.79 -0.36
CA TYR A 257 6.56 -12.17 -0.91
C TYR A 257 7.55 -13.08 -0.19
N TRP A 258 7.86 -12.84 1.07
CA TRP A 258 9.01 -13.48 1.73
C TRP A 258 8.65 -14.40 2.88
#